data_eb73f7ffff6489c05b831c1e56b8eced
#
_entry.id   eb73f7ffff6489c05b831c1e56b8eced
#
_cell.length_a   1.000
_cell.length_b   1.000
_cell.length_c   1.000
_cell.angle_alpha   90.00
_cell.angle_beta   90.00
_cell.angle_gamma   90.00
#
_symmetry.space_group_name_H-M   'P 1'
#
loop_
_entity.id
_entity.type
_entity.pdbx_description
1 polymer ?
#
loop_
_entity_poly.entity_id
_entity_poly.type
_entity_poly.pdbx_seq_one_letter_code
_entity_poly.pdbx_strand_id
1 'polypeptide(L)'
;MTGRVVLAGALSAGLALLANGVGERWFEDVTAKAGITHKHTNREFKNPYAHIMAGYTALGAAVAVADYNGDGFDDFFVTDSAENGKNRLYRNNGDFTFTDVAEAAGLAAGNDAHNASADALWFDFNNDQRPDLLVIRFGQNQLFENLGNGKFRDVTPTSGMLGYKNAITAVAFDYDRDGWVDVFVGSYFQPVNVFNPDTPRFFPESFETANNGGGVTVYRNNGNGTFTDTTGKAGFALAGWTLDLGHADADNDGDEDLYVACDFGTDRFFVNNGDGTFTDITEKAIGIDTKKGMNVDWGDFDGDGLLDIYVTNITDDYMREGNFLWRNNGDLTFADVSRETDTYNTGWGWCAKFFDYDNDGWQDLYVVNGWVSAGKDSYVPDIFEMITRPNIELADARNWPPMGSKSLSGYQKKRLFHNEGGAGFKDHAARHGVDSVRDGRGIGVADFDNDGRLDLYVANANAEPYFYRNTLPAGRNWVQFQLGSPKANRFAIGAQVRLTAGGRTQLSFVNGGNGFAAQSSTRVHFGLGKNEKIDKVEIRWPSGAKQTLENLPPNRIYRVLEGKPKAEILIAKASQR
;
A
#
# COMPACT_ATOMS: atom_id res chain seq x y z
N MET A 1 -57.45 -1.38 -57.62
CA MET A 1 -58.02 -1.07 -56.31
C MET A 1 -57.16 -1.74 -55.26
N THR A 2 -56.58 -0.95 -54.43
CA THR A 2 -56.29 -1.16 -53.00
C THR A 2 -55.40 -2.35 -52.66
N GLY A 3 -54.34 -2.23 -51.89
CA GLY A 3 -54.02 -1.21 -50.88
C GLY A 3 -52.58 -1.34 -50.39
N ARG A 4 -52.03 -0.21 -50.13
CA ARG A 4 -50.87 0.00 -49.31
C ARG A 4 -51.27 -0.15 -47.83
N VAL A 5 -50.35 -0.56 -47.00
CA VAL A 5 -50.17 -0.48 -45.55
C VAL A 5 -49.53 -1.81 -45.10
N VAL A 6 -48.40 -1.87 -44.45
CA VAL A 6 -47.72 -1.28 -43.32
C VAL A 6 -46.28 -1.76 -43.31
N LEU A 7 -45.33 -0.92 -43.34
CA LEU A 7 -43.94 -1.20 -42.93
C LEU A 7 -43.40 0.05 -42.22
N ALA A 8 -43.87 0.28 -41.00
CA ALA A 8 -43.33 1.29 -40.11
C ALA A 8 -43.59 0.84 -38.66
N GLY A 9 -42.77 -0.07 -38.15
CA GLY A 9 -42.95 -0.56 -36.78
C GLY A 9 -41.82 -1.40 -36.23
N ALA A 10 -40.70 -1.52 -36.94
CA ALA A 10 -39.60 -2.42 -36.49
C ALA A 10 -38.24 -1.74 -36.29
N LEU A 11 -38.14 -0.39 -36.34
CA LEU A 11 -36.87 0.32 -36.18
C LEU A 11 -36.71 1.07 -34.85
N SER A 12 -37.72 1.11 -33.97
CA SER A 12 -37.60 1.79 -32.66
C SER A 12 -37.33 0.88 -31.47
N ALA A 13 -37.35 -0.45 -31.65
CA ALA A 13 -37.03 -1.40 -30.57
C ALA A 13 -35.55 -1.87 -30.56
N GLY A 14 -34.80 -1.59 -31.61
CA GLY A 14 -33.40 -2.00 -31.73
C GLY A 14 -32.38 -1.03 -31.14
N LEU A 15 -32.73 0.22 -30.85
CA LEU A 15 -31.81 1.21 -30.27
C LEU A 15 -31.91 1.32 -28.72
N ALA A 16 -32.92 0.73 -28.10
CA ALA A 16 -33.07 0.75 -26.65
C ALA A 16 -32.35 -0.43 -25.92
N LEU A 17 -31.85 -1.41 -26.67
CA LEU A 17 -31.17 -2.60 -26.10
C LEU A 17 -29.64 -2.51 -26.14
N LEU A 18 -29.06 -1.43 -26.71
CA LEU A 18 -27.61 -1.20 -26.70
C LEU A 18 -27.18 -0.14 -25.65
N ALA A 19 -28.11 0.45 -24.92
CA ALA A 19 -27.82 1.42 -23.85
C ALA A 19 -27.75 0.81 -22.44
N ASN A 20 -28.01 -0.49 -22.28
CA ASN A 20 -28.05 -1.17 -20.99
C ASN A 20 -26.78 -2.00 -20.64
N GLY A 21 -25.63 -1.71 -21.24
CA GLY A 21 -24.41 -2.50 -21.04
C GLY A 21 -23.20 -1.74 -20.51
N VAL A 22 -23.26 -0.41 -20.36
CA VAL A 22 -22.19 0.35 -19.70
C VAL A 22 -22.73 0.75 -18.32
N GLY A 23 -22.46 -0.07 -17.30
CA GLY A 23 -22.67 0.33 -15.92
C GLY A 23 -22.02 1.69 -15.66
N GLU A 24 -22.60 2.51 -14.79
CA GLU A 24 -22.03 3.81 -14.43
C GLU A 24 -20.57 3.63 -14.01
N ARG A 25 -19.66 4.25 -14.76
CA ARG A 25 -18.25 4.29 -14.38
C ARG A 25 -18.08 5.33 -13.28
N TRP A 26 -17.51 4.90 -12.16
CA TRP A 26 -17.28 5.79 -11.03
C TRP A 26 -15.83 6.26 -10.92
N PHE A 27 -14.94 5.77 -11.75
CA PHE A 27 -13.57 6.26 -11.80
C PHE A 27 -13.23 6.80 -13.19
N GLU A 28 -12.69 8.02 -13.23
CA GLU A 28 -12.18 8.68 -14.43
C GLU A 28 -10.65 8.71 -14.36
N ASP A 29 -9.97 8.20 -15.39
CA ASP A 29 -8.53 8.41 -15.53
C ASP A 29 -8.25 9.87 -15.88
N VAL A 30 -7.71 10.60 -14.93
CA VAL A 30 -7.37 12.02 -15.05
C VAL A 30 -5.87 12.28 -15.08
N THR A 31 -5.03 11.25 -15.23
CA THR A 31 -3.56 11.32 -15.17
C THR A 31 -3.00 12.51 -15.95
N ALA A 32 -3.35 12.63 -17.23
CA ALA A 32 -2.86 13.73 -18.07
C ALA A 32 -3.45 15.10 -17.68
N LYS A 33 -4.75 15.14 -17.31
CA LYS A 33 -5.43 16.37 -16.88
C LYS A 33 -4.89 16.90 -15.56
N ALA A 34 -4.50 15.99 -14.66
CA ALA A 34 -3.89 16.31 -13.38
C ALA A 34 -2.44 16.79 -13.48
N GLY A 35 -1.84 16.78 -14.67
CA GLY A 35 -0.45 17.20 -14.87
C GLY A 35 0.58 16.14 -14.48
N ILE A 36 0.17 14.88 -14.32
CA ILE A 36 1.08 13.79 -13.97
C ILE A 36 1.80 13.32 -15.24
N THR A 37 3.12 13.49 -15.26
CA THR A 37 3.96 13.17 -16.42
C THR A 37 5.02 12.11 -16.12
N HIS A 38 5.06 11.61 -14.88
CA HIS A 38 6.03 10.59 -14.49
C HIS A 38 5.78 9.28 -15.25
N LYS A 39 6.89 8.66 -15.65
CA LYS A 39 6.92 7.27 -16.11
C LYS A 39 8.01 6.57 -15.32
N HIS A 40 7.62 5.55 -14.58
CA HIS A 40 8.58 4.73 -13.86
C HIS A 40 9.47 3.93 -14.83
N THR A 41 10.73 3.78 -14.47
CA THR A 41 11.71 2.95 -15.19
C THR A 41 12.46 2.07 -14.18
N ASN A 42 12.45 0.76 -14.43
CA ASN A 42 13.19 -0.20 -13.60
C ASN A 42 14.69 0.00 -13.71
N ARG A 43 15.41 -0.44 -12.69
CA ARG A 43 16.87 -0.51 -12.69
C ARG A 43 17.38 -1.57 -13.67
N GLU A 44 18.35 -1.21 -14.50
CA GLU A 44 19.15 -2.16 -15.26
C GLU A 44 20.38 -2.56 -14.44
N PHE A 45 20.58 -3.85 -14.24
CA PHE A 45 21.73 -4.40 -13.53
C PHE A 45 22.81 -4.85 -14.52
N LYS A 46 24.07 -4.92 -14.05
CA LYS A 46 25.25 -5.31 -14.86
C LYS A 46 25.95 -6.55 -14.30
N ASN A 47 25.40 -7.17 -13.27
CA ASN A 47 25.94 -8.36 -12.63
C ASN A 47 25.64 -9.65 -13.43
N PRO A 48 26.21 -10.82 -13.09
CA PRO A 48 26.02 -12.08 -13.82
C PRO A 48 24.55 -12.55 -13.90
N TYR A 49 23.66 -12.00 -13.07
CA TYR A 49 22.25 -12.35 -12.99
C TYR A 49 21.33 -11.32 -13.68
N ALA A 50 21.91 -10.32 -14.33
CA ALA A 50 21.17 -9.19 -14.95
C ALA A 50 20.08 -9.65 -15.93
N HIS A 51 20.27 -10.79 -16.61
CA HIS A 51 19.35 -11.34 -17.59
C HIS A 51 17.98 -11.79 -17.00
N ILE A 52 17.91 -11.96 -15.68
CA ILE A 52 16.66 -12.32 -14.96
C ILE A 52 16.28 -11.29 -13.88
N MET A 53 17.19 -10.41 -13.49
CA MET A 53 16.94 -9.45 -12.40
C MET A 53 15.81 -8.48 -12.65
N ALA A 54 15.50 -8.17 -13.91
CA ALA A 54 14.34 -7.33 -14.25
C ALA A 54 13.02 -7.93 -13.72
N GLY A 55 12.93 -9.25 -13.60
CA GLY A 55 11.84 -9.94 -12.97
C GLY A 55 11.93 -9.97 -11.43
N TYR A 56 13.09 -10.35 -10.90
CA TYR A 56 13.31 -10.46 -9.44
C TYR A 56 13.27 -9.13 -8.69
N THR A 57 13.59 -8.05 -9.37
CA THR A 57 13.71 -6.74 -8.75
C THR A 57 12.76 -5.75 -9.39
N ALA A 58 11.53 -6.12 -9.66
CA ALA A 58 10.51 -5.17 -10.14
C ALA A 58 10.35 -4.00 -9.13
N LEU A 59 11.50 -3.31 -8.93
CA LEU A 59 11.76 -2.30 -7.91
C LEU A 59 10.99 -1.02 -8.20
N GLY A 60 10.66 -0.33 -7.12
CA GLY A 60 10.06 0.98 -7.18
C GLY A 60 8.65 0.97 -7.73
N ALA A 61 8.29 2.01 -8.47
CA ALA A 61 6.91 2.33 -8.76
C ALA A 61 6.10 2.46 -7.46
N ALA A 62 6.70 3.09 -6.46
CA ALA A 62 6.05 3.37 -5.20
C ALA A 62 5.33 4.72 -5.23
N VAL A 63 4.34 4.85 -4.35
CA VAL A 63 3.64 6.09 -4.06
C VAL A 63 3.46 6.26 -2.56
N ALA A 64 3.84 7.42 -2.04
CA ALA A 64 3.61 7.79 -0.64
C ALA A 64 2.84 9.11 -0.57
N VAL A 65 1.69 9.10 0.10
CA VAL A 65 0.75 10.23 0.20
C VAL A 65 0.89 10.92 1.54
N ALA A 66 1.00 12.24 1.54
CA ALA A 66 0.91 13.08 2.74
C ALA A 66 0.67 14.56 2.37
N ASP A 67 0.02 15.31 3.22
CA ASP A 67 0.00 16.78 3.19
C ASP A 67 1.35 17.30 3.75
N TYR A 68 2.42 17.28 2.89
CA TYR A 68 3.77 17.60 3.36
C TYR A 68 3.98 19.10 3.67
N ASN A 69 3.13 19.97 3.11
CA ASN A 69 3.24 21.40 3.21
C ASN A 69 2.25 22.03 4.21
N GLY A 70 1.29 21.25 4.73
CA GLY A 70 0.30 21.67 5.73
C GLY A 70 -0.81 22.55 5.17
N ASP A 71 -1.09 22.49 3.85
CA ASP A 71 -2.12 23.31 3.20
C ASP A 71 -3.53 22.69 3.22
N GLY A 72 -3.64 21.46 3.72
CA GLY A 72 -4.90 20.72 3.85
C GLY A 72 -5.29 19.90 2.64
N PHE A 73 -4.43 19.79 1.64
CA PHE A 73 -4.58 18.88 0.51
C PHE A 73 -3.48 17.83 0.54
N ASP A 74 -3.84 16.58 0.29
CA ASP A 74 -2.85 15.52 0.21
C ASP A 74 -2.01 15.67 -1.07
N ASP A 75 -0.68 15.62 -0.90
CA ASP A 75 0.35 15.58 -1.92
C ASP A 75 0.85 14.13 -2.06
N PHE A 76 1.70 13.84 -3.02
CA PHE A 76 2.32 12.52 -3.09
C PHE A 76 3.72 12.51 -3.67
N PHE A 77 4.54 11.60 -3.14
CA PHE A 77 5.87 11.30 -3.65
C PHE A 77 5.85 9.98 -4.41
N VAL A 78 6.57 9.91 -5.54
CA VAL A 78 6.71 8.68 -6.34
C VAL A 78 8.16 8.41 -6.67
N THR A 79 8.53 7.13 -6.67
CA THR A 79 9.89 6.69 -6.95
C THR A 79 10.11 6.36 -8.42
N ASP A 80 11.35 6.54 -8.88
CA ASP A 80 11.93 5.91 -10.06
C ASP A 80 13.10 5.04 -9.62
N SER A 81 13.50 4.04 -10.41
CA SER A 81 14.58 3.12 -10.02
C SER A 81 15.76 3.12 -10.99
N ALA A 82 15.62 3.71 -12.17
CA ALA A 82 16.68 3.75 -13.18
C ALA A 82 17.93 4.50 -12.67
N GLU A 83 19.10 4.14 -13.17
CA GLU A 83 20.33 4.90 -12.89
C GLU A 83 20.18 6.35 -13.39
N ASN A 84 20.35 7.32 -12.49
CA ASN A 84 20.05 8.75 -12.69
C ASN A 84 18.55 9.06 -12.91
N GLY A 85 17.66 8.09 -12.72
CA GLY A 85 16.21 8.30 -12.68
C GLY A 85 15.82 9.26 -11.55
N LYS A 86 14.80 10.08 -11.77
CA LYS A 86 14.38 11.10 -10.81
C LYS A 86 13.08 10.73 -10.13
N ASN A 87 13.12 10.72 -8.81
CA ASN A 87 11.89 10.68 -8.01
C ASN A 87 11.10 11.97 -8.22
N ARG A 88 9.79 11.96 -7.94
CA ARG A 88 8.90 13.11 -8.09
C ARG A 88 8.18 13.40 -6.78
N LEU A 89 7.97 14.68 -6.51
CA LEU A 89 7.08 15.17 -5.48
C LEU A 89 6.00 16.01 -6.15
N TYR A 90 4.79 15.51 -6.17
CA TYR A 90 3.65 16.18 -6.75
C TYR A 90 2.89 16.95 -5.67
N ARG A 91 3.02 18.29 -5.71
CA ARG A 91 2.25 19.18 -4.85
C ARG A 91 0.85 19.36 -5.44
N ASN A 92 -0.16 19.13 -4.64
CA ASN A 92 -1.55 19.39 -4.97
C ASN A 92 -1.81 20.91 -5.06
N ASN A 93 -2.45 21.38 -6.12
CA ASN A 93 -2.79 22.80 -6.31
C ASN A 93 -4.19 23.15 -5.77
N GLY A 94 -4.93 22.17 -5.18
CA GLY A 94 -6.28 22.34 -4.62
C GLY A 94 -7.41 22.33 -5.65
N ASP A 95 -7.11 22.01 -6.90
CA ASP A 95 -8.10 21.95 -8.02
C ASP A 95 -8.02 20.64 -8.82
N PHE A 96 -7.50 19.60 -8.19
CA PHE A 96 -7.20 18.30 -8.79
C PHE A 96 -6.11 18.33 -9.88
N THR A 97 -5.28 19.39 -9.89
CA THR A 97 -4.04 19.43 -10.67
C THR A 97 -2.83 19.42 -9.74
N PHE A 98 -1.69 18.96 -10.26
CA PHE A 98 -0.48 18.79 -9.47
C PHE A 98 0.73 19.40 -10.16
N THR A 99 1.67 19.88 -9.35
CA THR A 99 2.94 20.43 -9.82
C THR A 99 4.09 19.61 -9.27
N ASP A 100 4.95 19.07 -10.15
CA ASP A 100 6.18 18.42 -9.73
C ASP A 100 7.15 19.46 -9.15
N VAL A 101 7.47 19.32 -7.87
CA VAL A 101 8.34 20.21 -7.12
C VAL A 101 9.60 19.52 -6.57
N ALA A 102 9.85 18.24 -6.95
CA ALA A 102 10.93 17.43 -6.38
C ALA A 102 12.32 18.05 -6.51
N GLU A 103 12.66 18.62 -7.67
CA GLU A 103 13.93 19.35 -7.88
C GLU A 103 14.05 20.55 -6.94
N ALA A 104 12.99 21.35 -6.87
CA ALA A 104 12.95 22.52 -6.01
C ALA A 104 13.00 22.14 -4.53
N ALA A 105 12.41 21.02 -4.14
CA ALA A 105 12.39 20.51 -2.78
C ALA A 105 13.72 19.85 -2.36
N GLY A 106 14.55 19.42 -3.31
CA GLY A 106 15.79 18.67 -3.05
C GLY A 106 15.59 17.15 -2.97
N LEU A 107 14.47 16.61 -3.47
CA LEU A 107 14.09 15.21 -3.36
C LEU A 107 14.17 14.42 -4.67
N ALA A 108 14.50 15.07 -5.79
CA ALA A 108 14.51 14.40 -7.11
C ALA A 108 15.65 13.39 -7.28
N ALA A 109 16.81 13.65 -6.67
CA ALA A 109 17.98 12.79 -6.76
C ALA A 109 17.90 11.61 -5.78
N GLY A 110 18.64 10.54 -6.07
CA GLY A 110 18.72 9.38 -5.17
C GLY A 110 19.06 8.09 -5.89
N ASN A 111 18.87 8.04 -7.20
CA ASN A 111 19.20 6.90 -8.03
C ASN A 111 20.54 7.12 -8.73
N ASP A 112 21.56 6.36 -8.37
CA ASP A 112 22.90 6.46 -8.91
C ASP A 112 23.49 5.07 -9.21
N ALA A 113 24.80 4.97 -9.46
CA ALA A 113 25.45 3.70 -9.78
C ALA A 113 25.31 2.64 -8.67
N HIS A 114 25.02 3.04 -7.42
CA HIS A 114 25.01 2.18 -6.23
C HIS A 114 23.70 2.19 -5.45
N ASN A 115 22.71 2.95 -5.91
CA ASN A 115 21.45 3.13 -5.22
C ASN A 115 20.28 3.12 -6.20
N ALA A 116 19.18 2.45 -5.83
CA ALA A 116 17.94 2.46 -6.58
C ALA A 116 16.76 2.56 -5.62
N SER A 117 15.90 3.58 -5.79
CA SER A 117 14.71 3.77 -4.97
C SER A 117 13.71 2.64 -5.19
N ALA A 118 13.19 2.08 -4.11
CA ALA A 118 12.22 1.01 -4.10
C ALA A 118 10.87 1.46 -3.54
N ASP A 119 10.89 2.15 -2.39
CA ASP A 119 9.71 2.60 -1.67
C ASP A 119 9.93 3.97 -1.05
N ALA A 120 8.89 4.55 -0.43
CA ALA A 120 8.97 5.81 0.28
C ALA A 120 7.93 5.87 1.41
N LEU A 121 8.30 6.51 2.52
CA LEU A 121 7.49 6.59 3.72
C LEU A 121 7.52 8.00 4.31
N TRP A 122 6.34 8.59 4.54
CA TRP A 122 6.17 9.83 5.27
C TRP A 122 5.89 9.56 6.75
N PHE A 123 6.63 10.20 7.64
CA PHE A 123 6.38 10.19 9.08
C PHE A 123 7.10 11.38 9.73
N ASP A 124 6.74 11.73 10.95
CA ASP A 124 7.37 12.82 11.71
C ASP A 124 8.39 12.23 12.69
N PHE A 125 9.66 12.14 12.26
CA PHE A 125 10.68 11.51 13.10
C PHE A 125 11.18 12.40 14.24
N ASN A 126 10.98 13.72 14.16
CA ASN A 126 11.50 14.70 15.12
C ASN A 126 10.39 15.37 15.95
N ASN A 127 9.14 14.93 15.80
CA ASN A 127 7.95 15.41 16.49
C ASN A 127 7.68 16.93 16.30
N ASP A 128 8.00 17.49 15.13
CA ASP A 128 7.79 18.89 14.80
C ASP A 128 6.49 19.19 14.03
N GLN A 129 5.65 18.17 13.81
CA GLN A 129 4.36 18.22 13.12
C GLN A 129 4.48 18.45 11.61
N ARG A 130 5.61 18.16 11.01
CA ARG A 130 5.80 18.14 9.56
C ARG A 130 6.14 16.71 9.12
N PRO A 131 5.52 16.23 8.04
CA PRO A 131 5.91 14.94 7.48
C PRO A 131 7.34 15.01 6.93
N ASP A 132 8.23 14.17 7.45
CA ASP A 132 9.56 13.91 6.94
C ASP A 132 9.50 12.71 5.98
N LEU A 133 10.52 12.53 5.14
CA LEU A 133 10.51 11.50 4.11
C LEU A 133 11.67 10.52 4.28
N LEU A 134 11.35 9.24 4.38
CA LEU A 134 12.32 8.15 4.23
C LEU A 134 12.16 7.52 2.84
N VAL A 135 13.22 7.55 2.04
CA VAL A 135 13.30 6.84 0.76
C VAL A 135 14.02 5.52 0.96
N ILE A 136 13.31 4.44 0.74
CA ILE A 136 13.79 3.06 0.85
C ILE A 136 14.49 2.67 -0.44
N ARG A 137 15.68 2.06 -0.32
CA ARG A 137 16.51 1.79 -1.51
C ARG A 137 17.23 0.45 -1.43
N PHE A 138 17.45 -0.11 -2.56
CA PHE A 138 18.62 -0.95 -2.74
C PHE A 138 19.84 -0.03 -2.67
N GLY A 139 20.74 -0.27 -1.72
CA GLY A 139 21.83 0.62 -1.36
C GLY A 139 21.65 1.27 0.01
N GLN A 140 21.95 2.55 0.12
CA GLN A 140 21.77 3.33 1.35
C GLN A 140 20.39 4.01 1.33
N ASN A 141 19.53 3.70 2.30
CA ASN A 141 18.28 4.45 2.51
C ASN A 141 18.57 5.93 2.78
N GLN A 142 17.63 6.81 2.45
CA GLN A 142 17.78 8.26 2.68
C GLN A 142 16.66 8.80 3.57
N LEU A 143 17.01 9.49 4.65
CA LEU A 143 16.10 10.21 5.52
C LEU A 143 16.22 11.71 5.26
N PHE A 144 15.10 12.34 4.93
CA PHE A 144 15.00 13.77 4.65
C PHE A 144 14.12 14.47 5.69
N GLU A 145 14.67 15.47 6.35
CA GLU A 145 13.93 16.35 7.25
C GLU A 145 13.19 17.44 6.47
N ASN A 146 11.93 17.63 6.75
CA ASN A 146 11.10 18.70 6.19
C ASN A 146 11.35 20.03 6.91
N LEU A 147 11.87 21.02 6.20
CA LEU A 147 12.21 22.33 6.78
C LEU A 147 11.00 23.29 6.85
N GLY A 148 9.79 22.88 6.45
CA GLY A 148 8.57 23.67 6.53
C GLY A 148 8.43 24.79 5.50
N ASN A 149 9.32 24.87 4.53
CA ASN A 149 9.32 25.92 3.49
C ASN A 149 9.36 25.34 2.07
N GLY A 150 8.86 24.11 1.91
CA GLY A 150 8.91 23.34 0.66
C GLY A 150 10.30 22.81 0.32
N LYS A 151 11.22 22.78 1.30
CA LYS A 151 12.58 22.26 1.18
C LYS A 151 12.81 21.14 2.17
N PHE A 152 13.67 20.21 1.78
CA PHE A 152 14.09 19.10 2.60
C PHE A 152 15.61 19.08 2.76
N ARG A 153 16.07 18.53 3.87
CA ARG A 153 17.49 18.35 4.19
C ARG A 153 17.77 16.87 4.37
N ASP A 154 18.75 16.33 3.64
CA ASP A 154 19.25 14.98 3.86
C ASP A 154 19.96 14.90 5.21
N VAL A 155 19.39 14.17 6.15
CA VAL A 155 19.91 13.93 7.50
C VAL A 155 20.46 12.52 7.68
N THR A 156 20.45 11.71 6.63
CA THR A 156 20.96 10.32 6.63
C THR A 156 22.33 10.19 7.29
N PRO A 157 23.33 11.05 7.00
CA PRO A 157 24.68 10.89 7.56
C PRO A 157 24.74 10.97 9.09
N THR A 158 23.76 11.61 9.71
CA THR A 158 23.70 11.82 11.17
C THR A 158 22.56 11.04 11.84
N SER A 159 21.71 10.38 11.06
CA SER A 159 20.49 9.71 11.55
C SER A 159 20.74 8.41 12.34
N GLY A 160 21.91 7.78 12.20
CA GLY A 160 22.15 6.43 12.74
C GLY A 160 21.62 5.29 11.86
N MET A 161 20.99 5.60 10.71
CA MET A 161 20.44 4.63 9.76
C MET A 161 21.41 4.30 8.61
N LEU A 162 22.70 4.45 8.84
CA LEU A 162 23.71 4.16 7.82
C LEU A 162 23.90 2.65 7.60
N GLY A 163 24.18 2.28 6.38
CA GLY A 163 24.48 0.92 5.97
C GLY A 163 23.83 0.51 4.66
N TYR A 164 24.53 -0.32 3.90
CA TYR A 164 24.00 -0.89 2.68
C TYR A 164 22.89 -1.88 3.01
N LYS A 165 21.73 -1.72 2.40
CA LYS A 165 20.59 -2.62 2.49
C LYS A 165 20.08 -2.93 1.07
N ASN A 166 19.41 -4.04 0.88
CA ASN A 166 18.56 -4.29 -0.28
C ASN A 166 17.10 -4.15 0.18
N ALA A 167 16.81 -2.98 0.76
CA ALA A 167 15.52 -2.68 1.35
C ALA A 167 14.47 -2.44 0.26
N ILE A 168 13.26 -2.92 0.49
CA ILE A 168 12.16 -2.86 -0.47
C ILE A 168 10.89 -2.27 0.13
N THR A 169 10.74 -2.29 1.44
CA THR A 169 9.57 -1.78 2.16
C THR A 169 9.95 -1.20 3.51
N ALA A 170 9.12 -0.35 4.08
CA ALA A 170 9.20 0.05 5.48
C ALA A 170 7.83 0.45 6.03
N VAL A 171 7.67 0.28 7.34
CA VAL A 171 6.55 0.83 8.10
C VAL A 171 7.08 1.62 9.30
N ALA A 172 6.28 2.59 9.78
CA ALA A 172 6.65 3.44 10.90
C ALA A 172 5.54 3.51 11.95
N PHE A 173 5.86 3.12 13.18
CA PHE A 173 4.98 3.20 14.34
C PHE A 173 5.80 3.23 15.64
N ASP A 174 5.19 3.65 16.74
CA ASP A 174 5.80 3.77 18.06
C ASP A 174 5.64 2.43 18.81
N TYR A 175 6.62 1.50 18.61
CA TYR A 175 6.49 0.13 19.10
C TYR A 175 6.76 -0.01 20.61
N ASP A 176 7.51 0.92 21.22
CA ASP A 176 7.81 0.87 22.66
C ASP A 176 7.06 1.94 23.48
N ARG A 177 6.12 2.65 22.82
CA ARG A 177 5.23 3.67 23.41
C ARG A 177 5.95 4.82 24.09
N ASP A 178 7.12 5.18 23.61
CA ASP A 178 7.88 6.30 24.15
C ASP A 178 7.46 7.67 23.56
N GLY A 179 6.55 7.66 22.59
CA GLY A 179 6.02 8.85 21.92
C GLY A 179 6.79 9.30 20.69
N TRP A 180 7.77 8.51 20.24
CA TRP A 180 8.54 8.72 19.03
C TRP A 180 8.28 7.59 18.05
N VAL A 181 8.10 7.96 16.78
CA VAL A 181 7.87 6.95 15.74
C VAL A 181 9.17 6.24 15.41
N ASP A 182 9.14 4.91 15.47
CA ASP A 182 10.22 4.01 15.09
C ASP A 182 10.04 3.54 13.65
N VAL A 183 11.06 2.89 13.08
CA VAL A 183 11.03 2.44 11.69
C VAL A 183 11.42 0.97 11.59
N PHE A 184 10.58 0.19 10.95
CA PHE A 184 10.84 -1.20 10.56
C PHE A 184 11.13 -1.24 9.06
N VAL A 185 12.29 -1.75 8.67
CA VAL A 185 12.73 -1.83 7.28
C VAL A 185 12.83 -3.28 6.85
N GLY A 186 12.04 -3.67 5.86
CA GLY A 186 12.11 -4.98 5.22
C GLY A 186 13.13 -4.98 4.09
N SER A 187 14.03 -5.95 4.10
CA SER A 187 15.05 -6.15 3.09
C SER A 187 14.83 -7.46 2.34
N TYR A 188 14.83 -7.39 1.01
CA TYR A 188 14.59 -8.56 0.17
C TYR A 188 15.82 -9.46 0.09
N PHE A 189 16.93 -8.92 -0.37
CA PHE A 189 18.20 -9.65 -0.38
C PHE A 189 19.02 -9.36 0.89
N GLN A 190 19.85 -10.32 1.27
CA GLN A 190 20.95 -10.06 2.21
C GLN A 190 21.80 -8.87 1.72
N PRO A 191 22.61 -8.23 2.58
CA PRO A 191 23.32 -6.98 2.24
C PRO A 191 24.51 -7.22 1.30
N VAL A 192 24.27 -7.82 0.13
CA VAL A 192 25.24 -7.94 -0.96
C VAL A 192 25.06 -6.78 -1.93
N ASN A 193 26.15 -6.27 -2.48
CA ASN A 193 26.08 -5.19 -3.46
C ASN A 193 25.64 -5.72 -4.84
N VAL A 194 24.32 -5.71 -5.10
CA VAL A 194 23.72 -6.19 -6.36
C VAL A 194 24.07 -5.35 -7.58
N PHE A 195 24.64 -4.16 -7.40
CA PHE A 195 25.13 -3.31 -8.50
C PHE A 195 26.56 -3.66 -8.94
N ASN A 196 27.30 -4.47 -8.15
CA ASN A 196 28.64 -4.88 -8.50
C ASN A 196 28.60 -5.93 -9.62
N PRO A 197 29.38 -5.76 -10.73
CA PRO A 197 29.53 -6.78 -11.76
C PRO A 197 29.99 -8.15 -11.21
N ASP A 198 30.75 -8.16 -10.10
CA ASP A 198 31.27 -9.38 -9.46
C ASP A 198 30.41 -9.83 -8.26
N THR A 199 29.13 -9.47 -8.24
CA THR A 199 28.19 -9.84 -7.17
C THR A 199 28.20 -11.35 -6.93
N PRO A 200 28.39 -11.83 -5.68
CA PRO A 200 28.29 -13.24 -5.35
C PRO A 200 26.84 -13.75 -5.50
N ARG A 201 26.66 -15.07 -5.40
CA ARG A 201 25.33 -15.68 -5.37
C ARG A 201 24.53 -15.13 -4.19
N PHE A 202 23.29 -14.71 -4.44
CA PHE A 202 22.39 -14.11 -3.44
C PHE A 202 20.93 -14.59 -3.56
N PHE A 203 20.66 -15.63 -4.34
CA PHE A 203 19.32 -16.16 -4.58
C PHE A 203 18.83 -17.01 -3.40
N PRO A 204 17.50 -17.23 -3.28
CA PRO A 204 16.95 -18.07 -2.23
C PRO A 204 17.54 -19.49 -2.31
N GLU A 205 17.86 -20.04 -1.16
CA GLU A 205 18.39 -21.41 -1.05
C GLU A 205 17.31 -22.48 -1.25
N SER A 206 16.05 -22.07 -1.09
CA SER A 206 14.85 -22.89 -1.29
C SER A 206 13.71 -21.99 -1.74
N PHE A 207 12.80 -22.49 -2.56
CA PHE A 207 11.58 -21.75 -2.91
C PHE A 207 10.52 -21.73 -1.79
N GLU A 208 10.56 -22.69 -0.88
CA GLU A 208 9.53 -22.87 0.15
C GLU A 208 10.00 -22.53 1.56
N THR A 209 11.30 -22.68 1.84
CA THR A 209 11.85 -22.59 3.20
C THR A 209 13.10 -21.73 3.30
N ALA A 210 13.29 -20.78 2.38
CA ALA A 210 14.47 -19.92 2.38
C ALA A 210 14.57 -19.08 3.67
N ASN A 211 15.78 -19.03 4.20
CA ASN A 211 16.12 -18.22 5.38
C ASN A 211 17.48 -17.51 5.17
N ASN A 212 17.74 -17.08 3.94
CA ASN A 212 18.96 -16.39 3.52
C ASN A 212 18.66 -15.06 2.82
N GLY A 213 17.53 -14.44 3.14
CA GLY A 213 17.14 -13.12 2.67
C GLY A 213 17.71 -11.98 3.52
N GLY A 214 17.16 -10.79 3.36
CA GLY A 214 17.59 -9.59 4.07
C GLY A 214 16.92 -9.38 5.43
N GLY A 215 15.75 -9.99 5.65
CA GLY A 215 15.00 -9.92 6.90
C GLY A 215 14.45 -8.53 7.23
N VAL A 216 14.23 -8.30 8.52
CA VAL A 216 13.72 -7.03 9.05
C VAL A 216 14.79 -6.35 9.90
N THR A 217 14.95 -5.04 9.74
CA THR A 217 15.77 -4.20 10.61
C THR A 217 14.87 -3.24 11.38
N VAL A 218 15.01 -3.19 12.70
CA VAL A 218 14.25 -2.31 13.59
C VAL A 218 15.12 -1.14 14.02
N TYR A 219 14.72 0.07 13.66
CA TYR A 219 15.38 1.32 14.04
C TYR A 219 14.54 2.04 15.10
N ARG A 220 14.98 1.98 16.35
CA ARG A 220 14.38 2.73 17.45
C ARG A 220 14.76 4.20 17.37
N ASN A 221 13.79 5.08 17.45
CA ASN A 221 14.00 6.52 17.52
C ASN A 221 14.50 6.92 18.93
N ASN A 222 15.57 7.67 19.00
CA ASN A 222 16.16 8.12 20.27
C ASN A 222 15.58 9.45 20.80
N GLY A 223 14.60 10.04 20.08
CA GLY A 223 13.99 11.32 20.44
C GLY A 223 14.91 12.56 20.28
N ASN A 224 16.03 12.40 19.62
CA ASN A 224 17.03 13.46 19.42
C ASN A 224 17.46 13.64 17.96
N GLY A 225 16.64 13.12 17.03
CA GLY A 225 16.91 13.12 15.59
C GLY A 225 17.83 11.99 15.12
N THR A 226 18.09 10.99 15.97
CA THR A 226 18.89 9.81 15.64
C THR A 226 18.14 8.53 15.94
N PHE A 227 18.57 7.44 15.29
CA PHE A 227 18.02 6.09 15.48
C PHE A 227 19.11 5.13 15.95
N THR A 228 18.68 4.08 16.64
CA THR A 228 19.53 2.95 17.06
C THR A 228 18.97 1.65 16.48
N ASP A 229 19.80 0.84 15.84
CA ASP A 229 19.43 -0.52 15.42
C ASP A 229 19.20 -1.37 16.67
N THR A 230 17.97 -1.77 16.89
CA THR A 230 17.51 -2.60 18.03
C THR A 230 17.03 -3.97 17.57
N THR A 231 17.26 -4.37 16.33
CA THR A 231 16.73 -5.58 15.69
C THR A 231 16.81 -6.82 16.59
N GLY A 232 18.01 -7.15 17.08
CA GLY A 232 18.18 -8.32 17.96
C GLY A 232 17.54 -8.15 19.34
N LYS A 233 17.52 -6.93 19.89
CA LYS A 233 16.88 -6.63 21.18
C LYS A 233 15.37 -6.71 21.10
N ALA A 234 14.80 -6.25 20.00
CA ALA A 234 13.36 -6.28 19.74
C ALA A 234 12.84 -7.70 19.41
N GLY A 235 13.73 -8.69 19.24
CA GLY A 235 13.33 -10.09 19.00
C GLY A 235 13.32 -10.51 17.53
N PHE A 236 13.80 -9.65 16.62
CA PHE A 236 13.85 -9.97 15.18
C PHE A 236 15.18 -10.62 14.83
N ALA A 237 15.19 -11.95 14.68
CA ALA A 237 16.32 -12.72 14.17
C ALA A 237 16.00 -13.35 12.81
N LEU A 238 15.16 -12.68 12.04
CA LEU A 238 14.63 -13.17 10.76
C LEU A 238 15.58 -12.85 9.61
N ALA A 239 15.93 -13.86 8.82
CA ALA A 239 16.61 -13.71 7.53
C ALA A 239 15.67 -14.09 6.37
N GLY A 240 14.39 -13.77 6.49
CA GLY A 240 13.35 -13.98 5.48
C GLY A 240 13.56 -13.11 4.24
N TRP A 241 12.95 -13.51 3.15
CA TRP A 241 12.89 -12.75 1.89
C TRP A 241 11.73 -11.74 1.96
N THR A 242 11.90 -10.76 2.84
CA THR A 242 10.84 -9.79 3.16
C THR A 242 10.49 -8.95 1.96
N LEU A 243 9.22 -9.00 1.53
CA LEU A 243 8.66 -8.13 0.50
C LEU A 243 7.82 -7.01 1.09
N ASP A 244 7.02 -7.31 2.11
CA ASP A 244 6.18 -6.27 2.73
C ASP A 244 6.05 -6.46 4.24
N LEU A 245 5.69 -5.37 4.89
CA LEU A 245 5.44 -5.26 6.32
C LEU A 245 4.08 -4.62 6.53
N GLY A 246 3.32 -5.11 7.51
CA GLY A 246 2.07 -4.47 7.91
C GLY A 246 1.90 -4.50 9.42
N HIS A 247 1.54 -3.37 10.00
CA HIS A 247 1.34 -3.24 11.44
C HIS A 247 -0.10 -2.85 11.77
N ALA A 248 -0.60 -3.38 12.85
CA ALA A 248 -1.86 -2.99 13.50
C ALA A 248 -1.95 -3.63 14.88
N ASP A 249 -2.81 -3.10 15.73
CA ASP A 249 -3.16 -3.70 17.01
C ASP A 249 -4.21 -4.80 16.80
N ALA A 250 -3.74 -6.03 16.67
CA ALA A 250 -4.54 -7.18 16.26
C ALA A 250 -5.45 -7.75 17.36
N ASP A 251 -5.07 -7.60 18.63
CA ASP A 251 -5.83 -8.12 19.78
C ASP A 251 -6.51 -7.03 20.63
N ASN A 252 -6.41 -5.78 20.18
CA ASN A 252 -6.99 -4.60 20.84
C ASN A 252 -6.40 -4.32 22.24
N ASP A 253 -5.15 -4.71 22.51
CA ASP A 253 -4.48 -4.44 23.79
C ASP A 253 -3.82 -3.05 23.83
N GLY A 254 -3.62 -2.43 22.68
CA GLY A 254 -3.12 -1.08 22.48
C GLY A 254 -1.68 -1.02 22.01
N ASP A 255 -1.04 -2.16 21.77
CA ASP A 255 0.26 -2.30 21.13
C ASP A 255 0.07 -2.70 19.67
N GLU A 256 0.93 -2.23 18.81
CA GLU A 256 0.84 -2.61 17.39
C GLU A 256 1.73 -3.83 17.13
N ASP A 257 1.10 -4.85 16.55
CA ASP A 257 1.72 -6.10 16.13
C ASP A 257 2.26 -5.96 14.70
N LEU A 258 3.06 -6.93 14.26
CA LEU A 258 3.67 -6.89 12.93
C LEU A 258 3.45 -8.19 12.16
N TYR A 259 2.92 -8.08 10.96
CA TYR A 259 2.95 -9.13 9.94
C TYR A 259 4.11 -8.88 8.97
N VAL A 260 4.85 -9.92 8.62
CA VAL A 260 5.98 -9.88 7.68
C VAL A 260 5.68 -10.82 6.52
N ALA A 261 5.41 -10.27 5.34
CA ALA A 261 5.20 -11.04 4.12
C ALA A 261 6.56 -11.39 3.48
N CYS A 262 6.74 -12.67 3.15
CA CYS A 262 7.97 -13.21 2.59
C CYS A 262 7.71 -13.86 1.22
N ASP A 263 8.45 -13.44 0.17
CA ASP A 263 8.37 -14.05 -1.16
C ASP A 263 8.88 -15.49 -1.18
N PHE A 264 9.86 -15.79 -0.36
CA PHE A 264 10.41 -17.13 -0.18
C PHE A 264 10.53 -17.45 1.31
N GLY A 265 10.09 -18.65 1.68
CA GLY A 265 9.98 -19.03 3.09
C GLY A 265 8.58 -18.70 3.64
N THR A 266 8.47 -18.76 4.94
CA THR A 266 7.19 -18.58 5.65
C THR A 266 6.97 -17.13 6.02
N ASP A 267 5.76 -16.62 5.79
CA ASP A 267 5.29 -15.37 6.39
C ASP A 267 5.38 -15.44 7.91
N ARG A 268 5.53 -14.28 8.58
CA ARG A 268 5.70 -14.23 10.04
C ARG A 268 4.68 -13.30 10.68
N PHE A 269 4.24 -13.70 11.86
CA PHE A 269 3.39 -12.88 12.71
C PHE A 269 4.05 -12.67 14.08
N PHE A 270 4.32 -11.41 14.40
CA PHE A 270 4.97 -11.00 15.63
C PHE A 270 3.99 -10.21 16.51
N VAL A 271 3.78 -10.67 17.73
CA VAL A 271 3.01 -9.93 18.75
C VAL A 271 3.96 -9.03 19.53
N ASN A 272 3.57 -7.80 19.73
CA ASN A 272 4.24 -6.85 20.61
C ASN A 272 3.97 -7.22 22.06
N ASN A 273 5.01 -7.31 22.89
CA ASN A 273 4.88 -7.66 24.30
C ASN A 273 4.64 -6.45 25.22
N GLY A 274 4.57 -5.22 24.67
CA GLY A 274 4.42 -3.98 25.41
C GLY A 274 5.65 -3.53 26.22
N ASP A 275 6.79 -4.19 26.03
CA ASP A 275 8.03 -3.91 26.74
C ASP A 275 9.19 -3.56 25.81
N GLY A 276 8.88 -3.26 24.55
CA GLY A 276 9.84 -2.99 23.47
C GLY A 276 10.44 -4.26 22.86
N THR A 277 9.79 -5.40 23.04
CA THR A 277 10.14 -6.68 22.39
C THR A 277 8.94 -7.31 21.71
N PHE A 278 9.20 -8.22 20.79
CA PHE A 278 8.18 -8.98 20.08
C PHE A 278 8.36 -10.48 20.26
N THR A 279 7.27 -11.21 20.19
CA THR A 279 7.26 -12.68 20.18
C THR A 279 6.74 -13.18 18.84
N ASP A 280 7.52 -14.04 18.18
CA ASP A 280 7.05 -14.75 16.96
C ASP A 280 6.02 -15.81 17.38
N ILE A 281 4.78 -15.62 16.94
CA ILE A 281 3.67 -16.55 17.17
C ILE A 281 3.10 -17.13 15.88
N THR A 282 3.85 -17.09 14.80
CA THR A 282 3.43 -17.46 13.44
C THR A 282 2.66 -18.78 13.40
N GLU A 283 3.22 -19.84 13.96
CA GLU A 283 2.60 -21.18 13.95
C GLU A 283 1.22 -21.20 14.61
N LYS A 284 1.06 -20.43 15.71
CA LYS A 284 -0.23 -20.28 16.41
C LYS A 284 -1.19 -19.39 15.61
N ALA A 285 -0.71 -18.26 15.09
CA ALA A 285 -1.54 -17.22 14.51
C ALA A 285 -2.11 -17.59 13.14
N ILE A 286 -1.23 -17.99 12.22
CA ILE A 286 -1.53 -18.19 10.79
C ILE A 286 -1.09 -19.58 10.27
N GLY A 287 -0.40 -20.38 11.10
CA GLY A 287 0.20 -21.62 10.66
C GLY A 287 1.48 -21.40 9.86
N ILE A 288 2.01 -22.48 9.27
CA ILE A 288 3.17 -22.42 8.39
C ILE A 288 2.68 -22.41 6.95
N ASP A 289 2.97 -21.37 6.23
CA ASP A 289 2.70 -21.29 4.80
C ASP A 289 4.01 -21.20 4.01
N THR A 290 3.94 -21.49 2.70
CA THR A 290 5.09 -21.46 1.80
C THR A 290 4.78 -20.66 0.53
N LYS A 291 3.72 -19.85 0.58
CA LYS A 291 3.34 -19.00 -0.54
C LYS A 291 4.26 -17.78 -0.63
N LYS A 292 4.07 -16.98 -1.68
CA LYS A 292 4.90 -15.83 -2.00
C LYS A 292 4.20 -14.55 -1.56
N GLY A 293 4.22 -14.27 -0.24
CA GLY A 293 3.62 -13.07 0.31
C GLY A 293 4.25 -11.79 -0.24
N MET A 294 3.43 -10.90 -0.84
CA MET A 294 3.91 -9.70 -1.52
C MET A 294 3.33 -8.39 -0.98
N ASN A 295 2.24 -8.43 -0.24
CA ASN A 295 1.59 -7.26 0.35
C ASN A 295 0.95 -7.60 1.67
N VAL A 296 0.90 -6.64 2.56
CA VAL A 296 0.13 -6.72 3.82
C VAL A 296 -0.71 -5.46 3.97
N ASP A 297 -2.03 -5.61 4.02
CA ASP A 297 -2.91 -4.50 4.39
C ASP A 297 -3.94 -4.94 5.41
N TRP A 298 -4.33 -4.02 6.31
CA TRP A 298 -5.21 -4.30 7.44
C TRP A 298 -6.53 -3.56 7.31
N GLY A 299 -7.64 -4.25 7.60
CA GLY A 299 -8.96 -3.66 7.58
C GLY A 299 -10.00 -4.54 8.27
N ASP A 300 -11.06 -3.95 8.78
CA ASP A 300 -12.23 -4.64 9.35
C ASP A 300 -13.25 -4.88 8.23
N PHE A 301 -13.06 -6.00 7.46
CA PHE A 301 -13.89 -6.23 6.27
C PHE A 301 -15.30 -6.73 6.60
N ASP A 302 -15.47 -7.46 7.70
CA ASP A 302 -16.77 -8.05 8.06
C ASP A 302 -17.53 -7.27 9.16
N GLY A 303 -16.93 -6.18 9.66
CA GLY A 303 -17.56 -5.23 10.57
C GLY A 303 -17.70 -5.76 12.00
N ASP A 304 -16.87 -6.73 12.40
CA ASP A 304 -16.91 -7.32 13.73
C ASP A 304 -16.11 -6.53 14.79
N GLY A 305 -15.33 -5.52 14.34
CA GLY A 305 -14.55 -4.63 15.19
C GLY A 305 -13.15 -5.16 15.52
N LEU A 306 -12.67 -6.16 14.76
CA LEU A 306 -11.30 -6.65 14.73
C LEU A 306 -10.65 -6.29 13.40
N LEU A 307 -9.35 -6.17 13.38
CA LEU A 307 -8.63 -5.91 12.13
C LEU A 307 -8.20 -7.23 11.49
N ASP A 308 -8.58 -7.39 10.23
CA ASP A 308 -8.26 -8.52 9.36
C ASP A 308 -7.08 -8.19 8.46
N ILE A 309 -6.47 -9.20 7.83
CA ILE A 309 -5.28 -9.01 6.99
C ILE A 309 -5.51 -9.52 5.58
N TYR A 310 -5.16 -8.71 4.58
CA TYR A 310 -5.09 -9.19 3.21
C TYR A 310 -3.64 -9.29 2.74
N VAL A 311 -3.26 -10.49 2.29
CA VAL A 311 -1.92 -10.80 1.77
C VAL A 311 -2.05 -11.26 0.33
N THR A 312 -1.39 -10.56 -0.59
CA THR A 312 -1.34 -10.98 -1.99
C THR A 312 -0.28 -12.05 -2.20
N ASN A 313 -0.59 -12.99 -3.07
CA ASN A 313 0.28 -14.07 -3.52
C ASN A 313 0.16 -14.25 -5.03
N ILE A 314 0.67 -15.36 -5.56
CA ILE A 314 0.61 -15.67 -6.98
C ILE A 314 -0.57 -16.60 -7.26
N THR A 315 -1.42 -16.21 -8.23
CA THR A 315 -2.50 -17.04 -8.73
C THR A 315 -2.43 -17.05 -10.25
N ASP A 316 -1.52 -17.84 -10.79
CA ASP A 316 -1.39 -18.03 -12.24
C ASP A 316 -1.46 -19.51 -12.59
N ASP A 317 -1.64 -19.85 -13.86
CA ASP A 317 -1.82 -21.26 -14.29
C ASP A 317 -0.64 -22.15 -13.93
N TYR A 318 0.56 -21.62 -13.87
CA TYR A 318 1.79 -22.34 -13.52
C TYR A 318 2.17 -22.24 -12.02
N MET A 319 1.51 -21.34 -11.24
CA MET A 319 1.73 -21.17 -9.80
C MET A 319 0.42 -20.74 -9.13
N ARG A 320 -0.29 -21.71 -8.52
CA ARG A 320 -1.65 -21.52 -7.99
C ARG A 320 -1.66 -21.46 -6.47
N GLU A 321 -0.97 -20.48 -5.88
CA GLU A 321 -0.90 -20.32 -4.44
C GLU A 321 -2.17 -19.69 -3.88
N GLY A 322 -2.62 -18.58 -4.47
CA GLY A 322 -3.79 -17.79 -4.05
C GLY A 322 -3.53 -16.87 -2.87
N ASN A 323 -4.20 -15.73 -2.88
CA ASN A 323 -4.10 -14.75 -1.81
C ASN A 323 -4.65 -15.28 -0.49
N PHE A 324 -4.29 -14.61 0.61
CA PHE A 324 -4.94 -14.80 1.90
C PHE A 324 -5.85 -13.62 2.23
N LEU A 325 -7.02 -13.92 2.78
CA LEU A 325 -7.81 -13.02 3.61
C LEU A 325 -7.91 -13.65 4.99
N TRP A 326 -7.05 -13.22 5.87
CA TRP A 326 -6.97 -13.68 7.25
C TRP A 326 -8.02 -12.97 8.10
N ARG A 327 -9.15 -13.63 8.38
CA ARG A 327 -10.14 -13.12 9.33
C ARG A 327 -9.63 -13.33 10.74
N ASN A 328 -9.63 -12.27 11.54
CA ASN A 328 -9.21 -12.27 12.93
C ASN A 328 -10.26 -12.96 13.82
N ASN A 329 -9.86 -13.92 14.64
CA ASN A 329 -10.76 -14.61 15.56
C ASN A 329 -10.81 -13.96 16.96
N GLY A 330 -10.04 -12.88 17.21
CA GLY A 330 -9.99 -12.14 18.48
C GLY A 330 -9.14 -12.78 19.58
N ASP A 331 -8.37 -13.83 19.27
CA ASP A 331 -7.50 -14.56 20.20
C ASP A 331 -6.07 -14.73 19.69
N LEU A 332 -5.65 -13.84 18.77
CA LEU A 332 -4.38 -13.92 18.05
C LEU A 332 -4.27 -15.18 17.18
N THR A 333 -5.39 -15.68 16.70
CA THR A 333 -5.45 -16.67 15.61
C THR A 333 -6.27 -16.11 14.46
N PHE A 334 -5.97 -16.56 13.26
CA PHE A 334 -6.63 -16.09 12.03
C PHE A 334 -7.12 -17.27 11.20
N ALA A 335 -8.21 -17.06 10.46
CA ALA A 335 -8.76 -18.04 9.53
C ALA A 335 -8.67 -17.52 8.10
N ASP A 336 -8.09 -18.30 7.17
CA ASP A 336 -8.11 -17.93 5.74
C ASP A 336 -9.52 -18.10 5.18
N VAL A 337 -10.16 -16.98 4.86
CA VAL A 337 -11.51 -16.93 4.27
C VAL A 337 -11.49 -16.46 2.81
N SER A 338 -10.32 -16.40 2.16
CA SER A 338 -10.15 -15.85 0.81
C SER A 338 -10.97 -16.58 -0.25
N ARG A 339 -11.21 -17.88 -0.08
CA ARG A 339 -12.03 -18.69 -0.99
C ARG A 339 -13.52 -18.47 -0.80
N GLU A 340 -13.96 -18.40 0.46
CA GLU A 340 -15.36 -18.15 0.81
C GLU A 340 -15.80 -16.75 0.39
N THR A 341 -14.89 -15.79 0.41
CA THR A 341 -15.13 -14.37 0.10
C THR A 341 -14.85 -13.99 -1.35
N ASP A 342 -14.41 -14.94 -2.19
CA ASP A 342 -14.07 -14.76 -3.63
C ASP A 342 -12.90 -13.78 -3.88
N THR A 343 -11.98 -13.64 -2.91
CA THR A 343 -10.78 -12.77 -3.02
C THR A 343 -9.49 -13.53 -3.31
N TYR A 344 -9.56 -14.86 -3.43
CA TYR A 344 -8.44 -15.77 -3.58
C TYR A 344 -7.60 -15.52 -4.85
N ASN A 345 -8.25 -15.14 -5.98
CA ASN A 345 -7.60 -15.08 -7.29
C ASN A 345 -7.49 -13.67 -7.84
N THR A 346 -6.27 -13.15 -7.90
CA THR A 346 -5.98 -11.84 -8.50
C THR A 346 -4.85 -11.88 -9.54
N GLY A 347 -4.39 -13.06 -9.95
CA GLY A 347 -3.20 -13.21 -10.79
C GLY A 347 -1.92 -13.10 -9.97
N TRP A 348 -0.86 -12.49 -10.52
CA TRP A 348 0.36 -12.16 -9.77
C TRP A 348 0.12 -10.88 -8.99
N GLY A 349 -0.39 -11.01 -7.75
CA GLY A 349 -0.78 -9.88 -6.90
C GLY A 349 0.44 -9.10 -6.40
N TRP A 350 0.32 -7.77 -6.37
CA TRP A 350 1.26 -6.87 -5.71
C TRP A 350 0.50 -6.09 -4.64
N CYS A 351 0.53 -4.77 -4.65
CA CYS A 351 -0.19 -3.98 -3.64
C CYS A 351 -1.69 -4.26 -3.64
N ALA A 352 -2.25 -4.27 -2.44
CA ALA A 352 -3.68 -4.26 -2.18
C ALA A 352 -4.02 -3.23 -1.10
N LYS A 353 -5.20 -2.61 -1.18
CA LYS A 353 -5.65 -1.62 -0.21
C LYS A 353 -7.12 -1.81 0.14
N PHE A 354 -7.41 -1.87 1.44
CA PHE A 354 -8.75 -1.71 1.95
C PHE A 354 -9.16 -0.23 1.95
N PHE A 355 -10.33 0.08 1.44
CA PHE A 355 -10.92 1.42 1.45
C PHE A 355 -12.40 1.35 1.06
N ASP A 356 -13.19 2.31 1.46
CA ASP A 356 -14.62 2.41 1.09
C ASP A 356 -14.76 3.34 -0.12
N TYR A 357 -14.73 2.77 -1.36
CA TYR A 357 -14.75 3.59 -2.57
C TYR A 357 -16.12 4.18 -2.88
N ASP A 358 -17.17 3.62 -2.33
CA ASP A 358 -18.53 4.01 -2.67
C ASP A 358 -19.31 4.62 -1.49
N ASN A 359 -18.64 4.85 -0.37
CA ASN A 359 -19.19 5.49 0.83
C ASN A 359 -20.39 4.75 1.44
N ASP A 360 -20.45 3.41 1.32
CA ASP A 360 -21.53 2.63 1.91
C ASP A 360 -21.25 2.16 3.34
N GLY A 361 -20.02 2.38 3.79
CA GLY A 361 -19.53 2.07 5.13
C GLY A 361 -18.90 0.70 5.25
N TRP A 362 -18.78 -0.09 4.18
CA TRP A 362 -18.03 -1.33 4.16
C TRP A 362 -16.68 -1.10 3.46
N GLN A 363 -15.65 -1.73 3.96
CA GLN A 363 -14.33 -1.64 3.33
C GLN A 363 -14.28 -2.57 2.13
N ASP A 364 -14.07 -1.99 0.96
CA ASP A 364 -13.79 -2.65 -0.30
C ASP A 364 -12.30 -2.94 -0.41
N LEU A 365 -11.89 -3.65 -1.48
CA LEU A 365 -10.50 -4.01 -1.67
C LEU A 365 -10.07 -3.78 -3.13
N TYR A 366 -9.03 -2.97 -3.34
CA TYR A 366 -8.42 -2.82 -4.66
C TYR A 366 -7.08 -3.52 -4.71
N VAL A 367 -6.87 -4.37 -5.75
CA VAL A 367 -5.65 -5.16 -5.92
C VAL A 367 -5.03 -4.88 -7.28
N VAL A 368 -3.76 -4.50 -7.29
CA VAL A 368 -2.94 -4.40 -8.50
C VAL A 368 -2.10 -5.66 -8.68
N ASN A 369 -1.82 -5.98 -9.93
CA ASN A 369 -1.20 -7.25 -10.32
C ASN A 369 -0.37 -7.09 -11.59
N GLY A 370 0.22 -8.21 -12.05
CA GLY A 370 1.06 -8.28 -13.23
C GLY A 370 2.54 -8.15 -12.90
N TRP A 371 3.39 -8.98 -13.51
CA TRP A 371 4.82 -8.99 -13.20
C TRP A 371 5.66 -8.33 -14.28
N VAL A 372 5.73 -8.93 -15.48
CA VAL A 372 6.47 -8.37 -16.62
C VAL A 372 5.61 -8.42 -17.87
N SER A 373 5.15 -7.25 -18.29
CA SER A 373 4.50 -7.03 -19.58
C SER A 373 5.54 -6.54 -20.60
N ALA A 374 5.91 -7.39 -21.56
CA ALA A 374 6.88 -7.05 -22.61
C ALA A 374 6.31 -7.39 -24.00
N GLY A 375 6.69 -8.51 -24.61
CA GLY A 375 6.16 -8.95 -25.89
C GLY A 375 4.91 -9.80 -25.78
N LYS A 376 4.51 -10.41 -26.91
CA LYS A 376 3.37 -11.33 -26.96
C LYS A 376 3.72 -12.76 -26.52
N ASP A 377 5.01 -13.12 -26.58
CA ASP A 377 5.47 -14.46 -26.22
C ASP A 377 5.57 -14.62 -24.72
N SER A 378 5.18 -15.77 -24.22
CA SER A 378 5.28 -16.12 -22.81
C SER A 378 6.65 -16.70 -22.46
N TYR A 379 7.19 -16.33 -21.30
CA TYR A 379 8.42 -16.91 -20.74
C TYR A 379 8.15 -18.26 -20.03
N VAL A 380 6.91 -18.61 -19.74
CA VAL A 380 6.53 -19.85 -19.04
C VAL A 380 7.05 -21.11 -19.72
N PRO A 381 6.99 -21.27 -21.08
CA PRO A 381 7.57 -22.44 -21.74
C PRO A 381 9.07 -22.62 -21.48
N ASP A 382 9.85 -21.52 -21.42
CA ASP A 382 11.29 -21.59 -21.15
C ASP A 382 11.56 -22.07 -19.70
N ILE A 383 10.74 -21.63 -18.74
CA ILE A 383 10.80 -22.10 -17.35
C ILE A 383 10.54 -23.62 -17.32
N PHE A 384 9.48 -24.11 -17.98
CA PHE A 384 9.17 -25.54 -18.01
C PHE A 384 10.25 -26.37 -18.70
N GLU A 385 10.82 -25.87 -19.81
CA GLU A 385 11.97 -26.53 -20.44
C GLU A 385 13.16 -26.63 -19.49
N MET A 386 13.45 -25.54 -18.77
CA MET A 386 14.53 -25.49 -17.81
C MET A 386 14.36 -26.53 -16.68
N ILE A 387 13.18 -26.59 -16.03
CA ILE A 387 12.95 -27.48 -14.89
C ILE A 387 12.95 -28.96 -15.27
N THR A 388 12.77 -29.29 -16.56
CA THR A 388 12.85 -30.66 -17.07
C THR A 388 14.28 -31.12 -17.37
N ARG A 389 15.28 -30.24 -17.31
CA ARG A 389 16.68 -30.59 -17.56
C ARG A 389 17.23 -31.41 -16.39
N PRO A 390 17.88 -32.54 -16.64
CA PRO A 390 18.47 -33.36 -15.58
C PRO A 390 19.59 -32.61 -14.85
N ASN A 391 19.63 -32.74 -13.54
CA ASN A 391 20.68 -32.18 -12.66
C ASN A 391 20.80 -30.64 -12.70
N ILE A 392 19.73 -29.92 -13.06
CA ILE A 392 19.75 -28.46 -12.99
C ILE A 392 19.59 -27.99 -11.54
N GLU A 393 20.39 -27.04 -11.13
CA GLU A 393 20.18 -26.32 -9.87
C GLU A 393 19.26 -25.12 -10.12
N LEU A 394 17.97 -25.26 -9.81
CA LEU A 394 16.95 -24.22 -10.04
C LEU A 394 17.20 -22.96 -9.24
N ALA A 395 17.77 -23.09 -8.04
CA ALA A 395 18.13 -21.96 -7.20
C ALA A 395 19.34 -21.17 -7.72
N ASP A 396 20.06 -21.67 -8.73
CA ASP A 396 21.11 -20.90 -9.40
C ASP A 396 20.54 -20.18 -10.62
N ALA A 397 20.30 -18.90 -10.45
CA ALA A 397 19.73 -18.04 -11.50
C ALA A 397 20.57 -17.96 -12.79
N ARG A 398 21.84 -18.34 -12.77
CA ARG A 398 22.67 -18.44 -13.98
C ARG A 398 22.17 -19.53 -14.94
N ASN A 399 21.42 -20.51 -14.40
CA ASN A 399 20.81 -21.58 -15.20
C ASN A 399 19.51 -21.14 -15.87
N TRP A 400 18.95 -20.02 -15.47
CA TRP A 400 17.69 -19.52 -16.02
C TRP A 400 17.91 -18.97 -17.43
N PRO A 401 17.03 -19.30 -18.38
CA PRO A 401 17.13 -18.74 -19.73
C PRO A 401 16.91 -17.23 -19.72
N PRO A 402 17.53 -16.48 -20.65
CA PRO A 402 17.29 -15.04 -20.78
C PRO A 402 15.81 -14.77 -21.06
N MET A 403 15.20 -13.86 -20.32
CA MET A 403 13.80 -13.48 -20.51
C MET A 403 13.59 -12.71 -21.84
N GLY A 404 14.52 -11.87 -22.21
CA GLY A 404 14.47 -11.07 -23.44
C GLY A 404 13.22 -10.18 -23.48
N SER A 405 12.47 -10.27 -24.59
CA SER A 405 11.22 -9.54 -24.79
C SER A 405 9.96 -10.36 -24.44
N LYS A 406 10.11 -11.46 -23.71
CA LYS A 406 8.97 -12.31 -23.32
C LYS A 406 8.28 -11.76 -22.09
N SER A 407 6.97 -11.99 -21.99
CA SER A 407 6.16 -11.64 -20.82
C SER A 407 6.08 -12.78 -19.83
N LEU A 408 6.00 -12.45 -18.53
CA LEU A 408 5.71 -13.41 -17.46
C LEU A 408 4.65 -12.80 -16.55
N SER A 409 3.48 -13.46 -16.49
CA SER A 409 2.30 -12.95 -15.76
C SER A 409 1.99 -11.48 -16.06
N GLY A 410 2.25 -11.03 -17.29
CA GLY A 410 2.00 -9.67 -17.74
C GLY A 410 0.56 -9.45 -18.21
N TYR A 411 0.20 -8.18 -18.43
CA TYR A 411 -1.11 -7.76 -18.97
C TYR A 411 -2.32 -8.26 -18.17
N GLN A 412 -2.16 -8.45 -16.86
CA GLN A 412 -3.22 -8.90 -15.98
C GLN A 412 -4.14 -7.75 -15.58
N LYS A 413 -5.45 -8.00 -15.54
CA LYS A 413 -6.46 -7.02 -15.13
C LYS A 413 -6.48 -6.85 -13.63
N LYS A 414 -6.49 -5.58 -13.16
CA LYS A 414 -6.67 -5.22 -11.76
C LYS A 414 -8.03 -5.64 -11.25
N ARG A 415 -8.17 -5.76 -9.93
CA ARG A 415 -9.42 -6.14 -9.25
C ARG A 415 -9.87 -5.02 -8.32
N LEU A 416 -11.16 -4.71 -8.38
CA LEU A 416 -11.85 -3.88 -7.41
C LEU A 416 -12.97 -4.72 -6.80
N PHE A 417 -12.72 -5.26 -5.65
CA PHE A 417 -13.65 -6.10 -4.93
C PHE A 417 -14.59 -5.23 -4.09
N HIS A 418 -15.84 -5.14 -4.51
CA HIS A 418 -16.91 -4.52 -3.73
C HIS A 418 -17.36 -5.45 -2.62
N ASN A 419 -17.41 -4.95 -1.40
CA ASN A 419 -17.81 -5.70 -0.22
C ASN A 419 -19.34 -5.82 -0.14
N GLU A 420 -19.87 -7.02 -0.16
CA GLU A 420 -21.30 -7.33 -0.10
C GLU A 420 -21.82 -7.38 1.36
N GLY A 421 -21.44 -6.38 2.17
CA GLY A 421 -21.91 -6.26 3.55
C GLY A 421 -21.24 -7.22 4.54
N GLY A 422 -19.96 -7.51 4.38
CA GLY A 422 -19.19 -8.44 5.21
C GLY A 422 -19.34 -9.90 4.83
N ALA A 423 -20.21 -10.22 3.86
CA ALA A 423 -20.49 -11.60 3.46
C ALA A 423 -19.54 -12.15 2.39
N GLY A 424 -18.71 -11.30 1.80
CA GLY A 424 -17.80 -11.60 0.69
C GLY A 424 -17.72 -10.45 -0.30
N PHE A 425 -17.08 -10.67 -1.44
CA PHE A 425 -16.77 -9.62 -2.39
C PHE A 425 -17.20 -9.96 -3.82
N LYS A 426 -17.41 -8.92 -4.63
CA LYS A 426 -17.62 -9.00 -6.08
C LYS A 426 -16.68 -8.09 -6.85
N ASP A 427 -16.05 -8.59 -7.90
CA ASP A 427 -15.16 -7.77 -8.74
C ASP A 427 -15.94 -6.75 -9.58
N HIS A 428 -15.76 -5.49 -9.26
CA HIS A 428 -16.35 -4.34 -9.96
C HIS A 428 -15.33 -3.56 -10.82
N ALA A 429 -14.07 -4.01 -10.97
CA ALA A 429 -13.03 -3.24 -11.66
C ALA A 429 -13.42 -2.84 -13.09
N ALA A 430 -13.91 -3.79 -13.89
CA ALA A 430 -14.34 -3.51 -15.26
C ALA A 430 -15.56 -2.60 -15.31
N ARG A 431 -16.49 -2.74 -14.35
CA ARG A 431 -17.69 -1.91 -14.25
C ARG A 431 -17.33 -0.44 -14.03
N HIS A 432 -16.35 -0.18 -13.14
CA HIS A 432 -15.97 1.18 -12.76
C HIS A 432 -14.76 1.73 -13.52
N GLY A 433 -14.16 0.93 -14.45
CA GLY A 433 -13.11 1.40 -15.36
C GLY A 433 -11.71 1.43 -14.76
N VAL A 434 -11.45 0.61 -13.74
CA VAL A 434 -10.14 0.48 -13.07
C VAL A 434 -9.47 -0.87 -13.30
N ASP A 435 -9.90 -1.63 -14.33
CA ASP A 435 -9.36 -2.94 -14.72
C ASP A 435 -8.16 -2.84 -15.68
N SER A 436 -7.31 -1.85 -15.51
CA SER A 436 -6.13 -1.63 -16.36
C SER A 436 -5.19 -2.86 -16.38
N VAL A 437 -4.32 -2.95 -17.41
CA VAL A 437 -3.46 -4.13 -17.64
C VAL A 437 -1.95 -3.81 -17.53
N ARG A 438 -1.57 -2.63 -17.09
CA ARG A 438 -0.16 -2.31 -16.79
C ARG A 438 0.28 -3.06 -15.54
N ASP A 439 1.58 -3.35 -15.39
CA ASP A 439 2.12 -4.06 -14.22
C ASP A 439 2.10 -3.16 -12.99
N GLY A 440 1.05 -3.27 -12.18
CA GLY A 440 0.83 -2.42 -11.00
C GLY A 440 1.79 -2.76 -9.86
N ARG A 441 2.16 -1.73 -9.07
CA ARG A 441 2.97 -1.87 -7.85
C ARG A 441 2.29 -1.16 -6.69
N GLY A 442 2.55 0.11 -6.45
CA GLY A 442 1.97 0.87 -5.37
C GLY A 442 0.57 1.42 -5.64
N ILE A 443 -0.24 1.54 -4.60
CA ILE A 443 -1.55 2.19 -4.61
C ILE A 443 -1.57 3.28 -3.55
N GLY A 444 -1.77 4.54 -3.97
CA GLY A 444 -2.05 5.65 -3.06
C GLY A 444 -3.54 5.94 -3.02
N VAL A 445 -4.14 5.85 -1.84
CA VAL A 445 -5.56 6.17 -1.61
C VAL A 445 -5.64 7.47 -0.82
N ALA A 446 -6.37 8.46 -1.34
CA ALA A 446 -6.68 9.70 -0.65
C ALA A 446 -7.90 10.40 -1.27
N ASP A 447 -8.47 11.33 -0.56
CA ASP A 447 -9.46 12.29 -1.05
C ASP A 447 -8.72 13.57 -1.51
N PHE A 448 -8.17 13.54 -2.73
CA PHE A 448 -7.25 14.58 -3.20
C PHE A 448 -7.91 15.93 -3.47
N ASP A 449 -9.21 16.01 -3.64
CA ASP A 449 -9.94 17.27 -3.79
C ASP A 449 -10.88 17.61 -2.62
N ASN A 450 -10.77 16.84 -1.52
CA ASN A 450 -11.52 17.02 -0.28
C ASN A 450 -13.05 17.00 -0.49
N ASP A 451 -13.53 16.19 -1.45
CA ASP A 451 -14.97 16.08 -1.77
C ASP A 451 -15.64 14.88 -1.06
N GLY A 452 -14.86 14.08 -0.34
CA GLY A 452 -15.30 12.94 0.46
C GLY A 452 -15.40 11.64 -0.31
N ARG A 453 -14.83 11.58 -1.50
CA ARG A 453 -14.69 10.36 -2.28
C ARG A 453 -13.20 10.01 -2.37
N LEU A 454 -12.87 8.78 -2.04
CA LEU A 454 -11.48 8.31 -2.11
C LEU A 454 -11.07 8.06 -3.55
N ASP A 455 -9.99 8.70 -3.98
CA ASP A 455 -9.36 8.59 -5.28
C ASP A 455 -8.21 7.59 -5.23
N LEU A 456 -7.71 7.16 -6.41
CA LEU A 456 -6.65 6.18 -6.53
C LEU A 456 -5.49 6.70 -7.40
N TYR A 457 -4.28 6.70 -6.86
CA TYR A 457 -3.07 6.72 -7.66
C TYR A 457 -2.51 5.30 -7.78
N VAL A 458 -2.31 4.82 -9.01
CA VAL A 458 -1.79 3.47 -9.29
C VAL A 458 -0.45 3.59 -9.99
N ALA A 459 0.61 3.32 -9.27
CA ALA A 459 1.96 3.27 -9.82
C ALA A 459 2.17 1.96 -10.60
N ASN A 460 2.84 2.03 -11.75
CA ASN A 460 3.09 0.88 -12.62
C ASN A 460 4.57 0.75 -12.95
N ALA A 461 5.09 -0.47 -12.90
CA ALA A 461 6.46 -0.75 -13.30
C ALA A 461 6.66 -0.53 -14.80
N ASN A 462 7.76 0.14 -15.18
CA ASN A 462 8.12 0.47 -16.57
C ASN A 462 7.03 1.19 -17.39
N ALA A 463 6.11 1.87 -16.72
CA ALA A 463 4.97 2.50 -17.37
C ALA A 463 4.56 3.80 -16.67
N GLU A 464 3.69 4.56 -17.35
CA GLU A 464 2.99 5.70 -16.74
C GLU A 464 2.02 5.19 -15.66
N PRO A 465 1.76 5.98 -14.60
CA PRO A 465 0.74 5.65 -13.62
C PRO A 465 -0.66 5.77 -14.18
N TYR A 466 -1.65 5.36 -13.40
CA TYR A 466 -3.02 5.82 -13.53
C TYR A 466 -3.37 6.67 -12.30
N PHE A 467 -4.01 7.81 -12.55
CA PHE A 467 -4.59 8.62 -11.51
C PHE A 467 -6.11 8.67 -11.74
N TYR A 468 -6.84 7.94 -10.91
CA TYR A 468 -8.27 7.79 -11.03
C TYR A 468 -8.99 8.70 -10.05
N ARG A 469 -9.75 9.66 -10.57
CA ARG A 469 -10.68 10.44 -9.78
C ARG A 469 -11.97 9.66 -9.57
N ASN A 470 -12.42 9.57 -8.33
CA ASN A 470 -13.69 8.96 -7.98
C ASN A 470 -14.84 9.93 -8.27
N THR A 471 -15.74 9.53 -9.16
CA THR A 471 -16.91 10.31 -9.59
C THR A 471 -18.21 9.69 -9.10
N LEU A 472 -18.17 9.01 -7.95
CA LEU A 472 -19.35 8.44 -7.29
C LEU A 472 -20.51 9.43 -7.29
N PRO A 473 -21.71 9.05 -7.74
CA PRO A 473 -22.88 9.92 -7.72
C PRO A 473 -23.22 10.42 -6.32
N ALA A 474 -23.71 11.64 -6.21
CA ALA A 474 -24.15 12.21 -4.94
C ALA A 474 -25.27 11.39 -4.29
N GLY A 475 -25.33 11.35 -2.97
CA GLY A 475 -26.40 10.68 -2.22
C GLY A 475 -25.93 9.77 -1.11
N ARG A 476 -24.62 9.55 -0.99
CA ARG A 476 -24.00 8.89 0.17
C ARG A 476 -23.22 9.92 0.99
N ASN A 477 -23.30 9.79 2.30
CA ASN A 477 -22.61 10.64 3.25
C ASN A 477 -21.28 9.99 3.67
N TRP A 478 -20.41 10.81 4.23
CA TRP A 478 -19.04 10.41 4.62
C TRP A 478 -18.53 11.29 5.77
N VAL A 479 -17.41 10.92 6.35
CA VAL A 479 -16.63 11.77 7.26
C VAL A 479 -15.16 11.36 7.23
N GLN A 480 -14.28 12.33 7.44
CA GLN A 480 -12.86 12.06 7.63
C GLN A 480 -12.35 12.70 8.91
N PHE A 481 -11.33 12.06 9.51
CA PHE A 481 -10.66 12.54 10.70
C PHE A 481 -9.16 12.64 10.45
N GLN A 482 -8.62 13.84 10.61
CA GLN A 482 -7.19 14.07 10.77
C GLN A 482 -6.87 14.10 12.26
N LEU A 483 -6.17 13.07 12.74
CA LEU A 483 -5.83 12.94 14.15
C LEU A 483 -4.47 13.57 14.45
N GLY A 484 -4.30 14.05 15.69
CA GLY A 484 -3.02 14.54 16.16
C GLY A 484 -2.87 14.41 17.66
N SER A 485 -1.69 14.01 18.12
CA SER A 485 -1.41 13.85 19.54
C SER A 485 -0.24 14.73 19.97
N PRO A 486 -0.42 15.56 21.02
CA PRO A 486 0.68 16.25 21.69
C PRO A 486 1.41 15.37 22.71
N LYS A 487 0.92 14.14 23.00
CA LYS A 487 1.40 13.26 24.07
C LYS A 487 2.06 11.97 23.57
N ALA A 488 1.76 11.60 22.33
CA ALA A 488 2.37 10.48 21.62
C ALA A 488 2.99 11.00 20.32
N ASN A 489 3.19 10.14 19.32
CA ASN A 489 3.62 10.59 18.01
C ASN A 489 2.63 11.59 17.40
N ARG A 490 3.12 12.61 16.70
CA ARG A 490 2.34 13.82 16.35
C ARG A 490 1.20 13.55 15.36
N PHE A 491 1.36 12.57 14.50
CA PHE A 491 0.33 12.16 13.53
C PHE A 491 -0.60 11.06 14.07
N ALA A 492 -0.44 10.68 15.35
CA ALA A 492 -1.24 9.67 16.02
C ALA A 492 -1.27 8.32 15.26
N ILE A 493 -0.16 7.95 14.60
CA ILE A 493 -0.02 6.63 13.97
C ILE A 493 -0.30 5.57 15.04
N GLY A 494 -1.14 4.58 14.72
CA GLY A 494 -1.64 3.57 15.64
C GLY A 494 -2.95 3.94 16.37
N ALA A 495 -3.44 5.18 16.23
CA ALA A 495 -4.73 5.53 16.80
C ALA A 495 -5.86 4.74 16.13
N GLN A 496 -6.70 4.06 16.92
CA GLN A 496 -7.91 3.41 16.44
C GLN A 496 -9.12 4.33 16.57
N VAL A 497 -9.98 4.32 15.54
CA VAL A 497 -11.23 5.09 15.51
C VAL A 497 -12.41 4.14 15.31
N ARG A 498 -13.33 4.12 16.27
CA ARG A 498 -14.61 3.43 16.14
C ARG A 498 -15.72 4.45 15.95
N LEU A 499 -16.39 4.39 14.80
CA LEU A 499 -17.47 5.30 14.44
C LEU A 499 -18.80 4.54 14.43
N THR A 500 -19.78 5.05 15.18
CA THR A 500 -21.16 4.51 15.18
C THR A 500 -22.10 5.48 14.47
N ALA A 501 -22.81 4.98 13.46
CA ALA A 501 -23.86 5.69 12.74
C ALA A 501 -24.96 4.72 12.30
N GLY A 502 -26.23 5.10 12.50
CA GLY A 502 -27.36 4.26 12.09
C GLY A 502 -27.39 2.86 12.72
N GLY A 503 -26.83 2.70 13.90
CA GLY A 503 -26.79 1.43 14.63
C GLY A 503 -25.65 0.50 14.24
N ARG A 504 -24.78 0.88 13.30
CA ARG A 504 -23.57 0.14 12.91
C ARG A 504 -22.32 0.85 13.42
N THR A 505 -21.36 0.08 13.91
CA THR A 505 -20.03 0.56 14.27
C THR A 505 -19.01 0.09 13.22
N GLN A 506 -18.16 0.99 12.76
CA GLN A 506 -17.04 0.76 11.85
C GLN A 506 -15.74 0.98 12.61
N LEU A 507 -14.71 0.20 12.31
CA LEU A 507 -13.36 0.36 12.85
C LEU A 507 -12.41 0.78 11.72
N SER A 508 -11.54 1.73 12.02
CA SER A 508 -10.38 2.06 11.20
C SER A 508 -9.27 2.62 12.08
N PHE A 509 -8.08 2.80 11.56
CA PHE A 509 -6.92 3.26 12.32
C PHE A 509 -6.00 4.16 11.48
N VAL A 510 -5.11 4.91 12.15
CA VAL A 510 -4.10 5.71 11.48
C VAL A 510 -2.92 4.82 11.12
N ASN A 511 -2.77 4.57 9.84
CA ASN A 511 -1.79 3.66 9.27
C ASN A 511 -0.42 4.33 9.08
N GLY A 512 0.66 3.63 9.43
CA GLY A 512 2.05 4.07 9.31
C GLY A 512 2.80 3.48 8.11
N GLY A 513 2.09 3.16 7.00
CA GLY A 513 2.72 2.76 5.73
C GLY A 513 2.46 1.32 5.28
N ASN A 514 1.40 0.64 5.74
CA ASN A 514 1.06 -0.71 5.27
C ASN A 514 0.86 -0.76 3.75
N GLY A 515 1.23 -1.88 3.14
CA GLY A 515 1.04 -2.20 1.73
C GLY A 515 2.26 -1.97 0.85
N PHE A 516 2.51 -2.93 -0.05
CA PHE A 516 3.71 -2.97 -0.90
C PHE A 516 3.89 -1.71 -1.73
N ALA A 517 5.04 -1.06 -1.57
CA ALA A 517 5.42 0.15 -2.32
C ALA A 517 4.35 1.28 -2.21
N ALA A 518 3.69 1.41 -1.05
CA ALA A 518 2.49 2.23 -0.95
C ALA A 518 2.25 2.78 0.45
N GLN A 519 2.08 4.09 0.55
CA GLN A 519 1.50 4.73 1.72
C GLN A 519 0.31 5.58 1.29
N SER A 520 -0.86 5.33 1.87
CA SER A 520 -2.07 6.13 1.69
C SER A 520 -2.13 7.31 2.67
N SER A 521 -3.11 8.19 2.49
CA SER A 521 -3.35 9.29 3.43
C SER A 521 -3.54 8.78 4.87
N THR A 522 -2.98 9.50 5.84
CA THR A 522 -3.20 9.22 7.27
C THR A 522 -4.56 9.69 7.79
N ARG A 523 -5.39 10.31 6.96
CA ARG A 523 -6.77 10.65 7.30
C ARG A 523 -7.62 9.39 7.36
N VAL A 524 -8.30 9.20 8.48
CA VAL A 524 -9.22 8.07 8.65
C VAL A 524 -10.54 8.42 8.00
N HIS A 525 -10.98 7.64 7.03
CA HIS A 525 -12.21 7.84 6.26
C HIS A 525 -13.29 6.84 6.67
N PHE A 526 -14.54 7.30 6.71
CA PHE A 526 -15.72 6.47 6.90
C PHE A 526 -16.84 6.89 5.93
N GLY A 527 -17.29 5.95 5.10
CA GLY A 527 -18.55 6.06 4.41
C GLY A 527 -19.71 5.86 5.39
N LEU A 528 -20.78 6.58 5.17
CA LEU A 528 -21.95 6.59 6.06
C LEU A 528 -23.23 6.15 5.34
N GLY A 529 -23.15 5.83 4.04
CA GLY A 529 -24.32 5.54 3.23
C GLY A 529 -25.31 6.70 3.28
N LYS A 530 -26.53 6.43 3.70
CA LYS A 530 -27.60 7.42 3.84
C LYS A 530 -27.74 8.03 5.23
N ASN A 531 -26.86 7.67 6.18
CA ASN A 531 -26.94 8.19 7.54
C ASN A 531 -26.60 9.68 7.56
N GLU A 532 -27.50 10.49 8.04
CA GLU A 532 -27.39 11.95 8.13
C GLU A 532 -26.75 12.43 9.44
N LYS A 533 -26.36 11.50 10.31
CA LYS A 533 -25.82 11.79 11.64
C LYS A 533 -24.79 10.73 12.04
N ILE A 534 -23.71 11.18 12.65
CA ILE A 534 -22.75 10.35 13.37
C ILE A 534 -23.17 10.36 14.83
N ASP A 535 -23.53 9.20 15.38
CA ASP A 535 -24.00 9.10 16.75
C ASP A 535 -22.84 9.23 17.74
N LYS A 536 -21.74 8.50 17.49
CA LYS A 536 -20.57 8.46 18.35
C LYS A 536 -19.29 8.16 17.57
N VAL A 537 -18.18 8.78 17.99
CA VAL A 537 -16.82 8.46 17.54
C VAL A 537 -15.97 8.22 18.79
N GLU A 538 -15.41 7.04 18.91
CA GLU A 538 -14.51 6.64 19.99
C GLU A 538 -13.10 6.50 19.43
N ILE A 539 -12.17 7.24 20.00
CA ILE A 539 -10.76 7.22 19.59
C ILE A 539 -9.95 6.64 20.74
N ARG A 540 -9.19 5.59 20.46
CA ARG A 540 -8.10 5.11 21.30
C ARG A 540 -6.80 5.65 20.76
N TRP A 541 -6.14 6.48 21.52
CA TRP A 541 -4.89 7.13 21.15
C TRP A 541 -3.69 6.20 21.42
N PRO A 542 -2.56 6.36 20.70
CA PRO A 542 -1.34 5.59 20.96
C PRO A 542 -0.81 5.77 22.39
N SER A 543 -1.11 6.89 23.04
CA SER A 543 -0.82 7.14 24.47
C SER A 543 -1.63 6.25 25.43
N GLY A 544 -2.58 5.42 24.94
CA GLY A 544 -3.54 4.68 25.73
C GLY A 544 -4.77 5.49 26.18
N ALA A 545 -4.81 6.81 25.94
CA ALA A 545 -5.97 7.63 26.26
C ALA A 545 -7.18 7.27 25.39
N LYS A 546 -8.40 7.43 25.95
CA LYS A 546 -9.65 7.28 25.19
C LYS A 546 -10.37 8.61 25.11
N GLN A 547 -10.94 8.91 23.96
CA GLN A 547 -11.69 10.14 23.71
C GLN A 547 -12.97 9.82 22.97
N THR A 548 -14.08 10.48 23.34
CA THR A 548 -15.38 10.29 22.69
C THR A 548 -15.89 11.63 22.17
N LEU A 549 -16.39 11.61 20.94
CA LEU A 549 -17.11 12.72 20.31
C LEU A 549 -18.51 12.21 19.95
N GLU A 550 -19.52 13.07 20.06
CA GLU A 550 -20.90 12.70 19.80
C GLU A 550 -21.60 13.71 18.90
N ASN A 551 -22.60 13.23 18.19
CA ASN A 551 -23.51 14.06 17.40
C ASN A 551 -22.80 14.94 16.34
N LEU A 552 -21.79 14.39 15.67
CA LEU A 552 -21.07 15.10 14.63
C LEU A 552 -21.89 15.12 13.32
N PRO A 553 -21.98 16.28 12.62
CA PRO A 553 -22.50 16.34 11.26
C PRO A 553 -21.62 15.58 10.27
N PRO A 554 -22.18 14.86 9.28
CA PRO A 554 -21.46 14.23 8.19
C PRO A 554 -20.94 15.23 7.14
N ASN A 555 -20.27 14.71 6.12
CA ASN A 555 -19.74 15.45 4.96
C ASN A 555 -18.77 16.56 5.36
N ARG A 556 -17.80 16.19 6.21
CA ARG A 556 -16.78 17.10 6.74
C ARG A 556 -15.47 16.36 6.98
N ILE A 557 -14.38 17.10 6.92
CA ILE A 557 -13.08 16.70 7.44
C ILE A 557 -12.91 17.38 8.80
N TYR A 558 -12.70 16.59 9.82
CA TYR A 558 -12.47 17.04 11.19
C TYR A 558 -11.01 16.89 11.59
N ARG A 559 -10.44 17.91 12.22
CA ARG A 559 -9.21 17.77 12.99
C ARG A 559 -9.57 17.43 14.44
N VAL A 560 -9.02 16.35 14.94
CA VAL A 560 -9.19 15.93 16.34
C VAL A 560 -7.84 15.87 17.01
N LEU A 561 -7.68 16.63 18.09
CA LEU A 561 -6.47 16.64 18.89
C LEU A 561 -6.71 15.89 20.20
N GLU A 562 -5.78 15.04 20.57
CA GLU A 562 -5.84 14.29 21.83
C GLU A 562 -6.02 15.21 23.04
N GLY A 563 -7.02 14.88 23.87
CA GLY A 563 -7.36 15.65 25.07
C GLY A 563 -8.14 16.94 24.81
N LYS A 564 -8.45 17.30 23.57
CA LYS A 564 -9.36 18.41 23.26
C LYS A 564 -10.80 17.90 23.16
N PRO A 565 -11.76 18.50 23.87
CA PRO A 565 -13.13 17.95 23.95
C PRO A 565 -13.96 18.13 22.68
N LYS A 566 -13.47 18.87 21.70
CA LYS A 566 -14.18 19.17 20.46
C LYS A 566 -13.29 18.93 19.24
N ALA A 567 -13.89 18.41 18.18
CA ALA A 567 -13.31 18.38 16.86
C ALA A 567 -13.41 19.76 16.19
N GLU A 568 -12.37 20.14 15.45
CA GLU A 568 -12.35 21.35 14.62
C GLU A 568 -12.71 20.96 13.18
N ILE A 569 -13.56 21.73 12.52
CA ILE A 569 -13.86 21.50 11.09
C ILE A 569 -12.73 22.11 10.29
N LEU A 570 -11.96 21.27 9.59
CA LEU A 570 -10.93 21.71 8.65
C LEU A 570 -11.57 22.11 7.32
N ILE A 571 -12.42 21.22 6.78
CA ILE A 571 -13.09 21.43 5.51
C ILE A 571 -14.54 21.02 5.70
N ALA A 572 -15.45 21.93 5.38
CA ALA A 572 -16.86 21.63 5.24
C ALA A 572 -17.15 21.44 3.74
N LYS A 573 -18.01 20.48 3.39
CA LYS A 573 -18.46 20.29 2.00
C LYS A 573 -18.81 21.66 1.42
N ALA A 574 -18.10 22.09 0.39
CA ALA A 574 -18.47 23.28 -0.34
C ALA A 574 -19.92 23.09 -0.82
N SER A 575 -20.81 24.01 -0.44
CA SER A 575 -22.17 24.02 -1.01
C SER A 575 -22.00 23.99 -2.53
N GLN A 576 -22.51 22.96 -3.18
CA GLN A 576 -22.51 22.88 -4.65
C GLN A 576 -23.01 24.22 -5.19
N ARG A 577 -22.13 25.01 -5.78
CA ARG A 577 -22.47 26.22 -6.54
C ARG A 577 -22.75 25.84 -7.97
#